data_d27202363c3466d0eb33b43f04513a63
#
_entry.id   d27202363c3466d0eb33b43f04513a63
#
_cell.length_a   1.000
_cell.length_b   1.000
_cell.length_c   1.000
_cell.angle_alpha   90.00
_cell.angle_beta   90.00
_cell.angle_gamma   90.00
#
_symmetry.space_group_name_H-M   'P 1'
#
loop_
_entity.id
_entity.type
_entity.pdbx_description
1 polymer ?
#
loop_
_entity_poly.entity_id
_entity_poly.type
_entity_poly.pdbx_seq_one_letter_code
_entity_poly.pdbx_strand_id
1 'polypeptide(L)'
;EGVGISEGNSISSIEFEFNGWGNNYELNNQTIKLSHVSESSIPDNSYPDYRDLTLSNTLTVISDFDLRISSSRNWVQITFDTPFVWNGSDNILISWENRDGTWASNYGYVEGSSSFSNRSARPVSGGSQTPDP
;
A
#
# COMPACT_ATOMS: atom_id res chain seq x y z
N GLU A 1 -10.52 -10.40 -16.47
CA GLU A 1 -11.85 -10.36 -15.80
C GLU A 1 -11.61 -9.89 -14.37
N GLY A 2 -11.99 -8.64 -14.06
CA GLY A 2 -11.89 -8.14 -12.70
C GLY A 2 -12.90 -8.88 -11.83
N VAL A 3 -12.48 -9.40 -10.69
CA VAL A 3 -13.39 -9.86 -9.66
C VAL A 3 -14.11 -8.62 -9.14
N GLY A 4 -15.38 -8.46 -9.53
CA GLY A 4 -16.16 -7.30 -9.11
C GLY A 4 -16.44 -7.36 -7.62
N ILE A 5 -15.92 -6.38 -6.89
CA ILE A 5 -16.39 -6.13 -5.52
C ILE A 5 -17.72 -5.40 -5.63
N SER A 6 -18.74 -5.88 -4.92
CA SER A 6 -20.04 -5.21 -4.89
C SER A 6 -20.11 -4.18 -3.76
N GLU A 7 -20.94 -3.17 -3.93
CA GLU A 7 -21.24 -2.18 -2.87
C GLU A 7 -21.54 -2.86 -1.53
N GLY A 8 -20.99 -2.34 -0.46
CA GLY A 8 -21.16 -2.88 0.90
C GLY A 8 -20.35 -4.13 1.21
N ASN A 9 -19.58 -4.65 0.25
CA ASN A 9 -18.68 -5.77 0.54
C ASN A 9 -17.51 -5.32 1.41
N SER A 10 -17.16 -6.18 2.36
CA SER A 10 -15.99 -5.99 3.21
C SER A 10 -14.76 -6.59 2.54
N ILE A 11 -13.68 -5.82 2.50
CA ILE A 11 -12.34 -6.26 2.14
C ILE A 11 -11.62 -6.60 3.43
N SER A 12 -11.29 -7.86 3.64
CA SER A 12 -10.68 -8.36 4.88
C SER A 12 -9.19 -8.72 4.72
N SER A 13 -8.69 -8.70 3.50
CA SER A 13 -7.27 -8.97 3.22
C SER A 13 -6.88 -8.40 1.87
N ILE A 14 -5.57 -8.28 1.67
CA ILE A 14 -4.94 -7.89 0.42
C ILE A 14 -3.74 -8.78 0.16
N GLU A 15 -3.44 -9.03 -1.09
CA GLU A 15 -2.24 -9.78 -1.48
C GLU A 15 -1.34 -8.93 -2.36
N PHE A 16 -0.05 -9.01 -2.09
CA PHE A 16 0.98 -8.42 -2.94
C PHE A 16 1.98 -9.49 -3.37
N GLU A 17 2.42 -9.40 -4.59
CA GLU A 17 3.54 -10.20 -5.08
C GLU A 17 4.84 -9.48 -4.75
N PHE A 18 5.61 -10.08 -3.84
CA PHE A 18 6.93 -9.58 -3.46
C PHE A 18 8.04 -10.39 -4.11
N ASN A 19 9.17 -9.75 -4.29
CA ASN A 19 10.40 -10.38 -4.73
C ASN A 19 11.56 -9.86 -3.88
N GLY A 20 12.14 -10.73 -3.07
CA GLY A 20 13.25 -10.41 -2.18
C GLY A 20 14.61 -10.29 -2.87
N TRP A 21 14.65 -10.53 -4.19
CA TRP A 21 15.84 -10.39 -5.03
C TRP A 21 17.08 -11.12 -4.48
N GLY A 22 16.86 -12.37 -4.09
CA GLY A 22 17.92 -13.24 -3.57
C GLY A 22 18.15 -13.15 -2.06
N ASN A 23 17.46 -12.26 -1.36
CA ASN A 23 17.60 -12.10 0.09
C ASN A 23 16.24 -12.24 0.79
N ASN A 24 16.25 -12.91 1.94
CA ASN A 24 15.13 -12.83 2.86
C ASN A 24 15.29 -11.58 3.71
N TYR A 25 14.21 -10.86 3.94
CA TYR A 25 14.23 -9.72 4.86
C TYR A 25 12.89 -9.54 5.57
N GLU A 26 12.93 -8.82 6.65
CA GLU A 26 11.79 -8.52 7.49
C GLU A 26 11.62 -7.01 7.57
N LEU A 27 10.39 -6.55 7.40
CA LEU A 27 10.00 -5.17 7.62
C LEU A 27 9.14 -5.15 8.89
N ASN A 28 9.62 -4.49 9.92
CA ASN A 28 8.91 -4.39 11.18
C ASN A 28 8.04 -3.13 11.24
N ASN A 29 7.04 -3.12 12.11
CA ASN A 29 6.21 -1.94 12.38
C ASN A 29 5.54 -1.37 11.12
N GLN A 30 4.92 -2.21 10.32
CA GLN A 30 4.19 -1.79 9.13
C GLN A 30 2.77 -1.39 9.45
N THR A 31 2.22 -0.42 8.72
CA THR A 31 0.82 0.00 8.85
C THR A 31 0.20 0.16 7.47
N ILE A 32 -1.02 -0.33 7.29
CA ILE A 32 -1.80 -0.15 6.08
C ILE A 32 -3.09 0.59 6.41
N LYS A 33 -3.39 1.59 5.60
CA LYS A 33 -4.65 2.33 5.62
C LYS A 33 -5.34 2.19 4.27
N LEU A 34 -6.66 2.11 4.29
CA LEU A 34 -7.49 2.20 3.10
C LEU A 34 -8.36 3.44 3.18
N SER A 35 -8.55 4.10 2.05
CA SER A 35 -9.42 5.27 1.92
C SER A 35 -10.24 5.17 0.65
N HIS A 36 -11.45 5.72 0.67
CA HIS A 36 -12.16 6.02 -0.57
C HIS A 36 -11.55 7.28 -1.20
N VAL A 37 -11.44 7.29 -2.51
CA VAL A 37 -10.89 8.40 -3.29
C VAL A 37 -11.70 8.56 -4.56
N SER A 38 -12.11 9.80 -4.86
CA SER A 38 -12.92 10.11 -6.06
C SER A 38 -12.08 10.10 -7.33
N GLU A 39 -10.80 10.40 -7.22
CA GLU A 39 -9.87 10.48 -8.34
C GLU A 39 -9.51 9.09 -8.85
N SER A 40 -9.37 8.95 -10.16
CA SER A 40 -8.98 7.69 -10.82
C SER A 40 -7.47 7.54 -10.99
N SER A 41 -6.70 8.57 -10.71
CA SER A 41 -5.25 8.59 -10.82
C SER A 41 -4.65 9.61 -9.86
N ILE A 42 -3.41 9.36 -9.47
CA ILE A 42 -2.62 10.33 -8.70
C ILE A 42 -2.20 11.45 -9.65
N PRO A 43 -2.29 12.73 -9.26
CA PRO A 43 -1.91 13.84 -10.12
C PRO A 43 -0.49 13.68 -10.66
N ASP A 44 -0.32 13.91 -11.97
CA ASP A 44 0.98 13.85 -12.64
C ASP A 44 1.74 15.14 -12.36
N ASN A 45 2.45 15.19 -11.27
CA ASN A 45 3.35 16.28 -10.92
C ASN A 45 4.77 15.73 -10.67
N SER A 46 5.74 16.61 -10.54
CA SER A 46 7.15 16.22 -10.33
C SER A 46 7.36 15.44 -9.01
N TYR A 47 6.42 15.52 -8.08
CA TYR A 47 6.43 14.86 -6.78
C TYR A 47 5.00 14.42 -6.45
N PRO A 48 4.50 13.35 -7.12
CA PRO A 48 3.14 12.89 -6.88
C PRO A 48 2.96 12.51 -5.41
N ASP A 49 1.98 13.11 -4.77
CA ASP A 49 1.69 12.91 -3.36
C ASP A 49 0.22 12.48 -3.22
N TYR A 50 -0.01 11.40 -2.46
CA TYR A 50 -1.37 10.96 -2.17
C TYR A 50 -2.18 11.99 -1.36
N ARG A 51 -1.50 12.94 -0.70
CA ARG A 51 -2.13 14.06 0.02
C ARG A 51 -2.84 15.05 -0.89
N ASP A 52 -2.53 15.02 -2.20
CA ASP A 52 -3.22 15.82 -3.21
C ASP A 52 -4.57 15.20 -3.61
N LEU A 53 -4.90 14.02 -3.10
CA LEU A 53 -6.14 13.32 -3.35
C LEU A 53 -7.20 13.68 -2.31
N THR A 54 -8.45 13.69 -2.73
CA THR A 54 -9.59 13.88 -1.83
C THR A 54 -9.95 12.56 -1.17
N LEU A 55 -9.47 12.37 0.05
CA LEU A 55 -9.71 11.16 0.81
C LEU A 55 -10.97 11.24 1.66
N SER A 56 -11.71 10.15 1.69
CA SER A 56 -12.84 9.99 2.61
C SER A 56 -12.80 8.59 3.26
N ASN A 57 -13.36 8.51 4.46
CA ASN A 57 -13.45 7.25 5.23
C ASN A 57 -12.11 6.51 5.34
N THR A 58 -11.04 7.22 5.66
CA THR A 58 -9.74 6.63 5.90
C THR A 58 -9.79 5.73 7.14
N LEU A 59 -9.42 4.46 6.97
CA LEU A 59 -9.41 3.47 8.02
C LEU A 59 -8.03 2.82 8.08
N THR A 60 -7.43 2.77 9.27
CA THR A 60 -6.30 1.89 9.54
C THR A 60 -6.81 0.47 9.61
N VAL A 61 -6.48 -0.35 8.62
CA VAL A 61 -6.99 -1.73 8.52
C VAL A 61 -6.10 -2.72 9.26
N ILE A 62 -4.81 -2.40 9.37
CA ILE A 62 -3.84 -3.15 10.18
C ILE A 62 -2.68 -2.21 10.55
N SER A 63 -2.15 -2.33 11.77
CA SER A 63 -1.00 -1.56 12.27
C SER A 63 -0.02 -2.44 13.03
N ASP A 64 1.20 -1.95 13.13
CA ASP A 64 2.27 -2.54 13.94
C ASP A 64 2.54 -4.03 13.62
N PHE A 65 2.40 -4.41 12.34
CA PHE A 65 2.66 -5.77 11.91
C PHE A 65 4.04 -5.91 11.28
N ASP A 66 4.58 -7.12 11.37
CA ASP A 66 5.86 -7.48 10.76
C ASP A 66 5.61 -8.27 9.47
N LEU A 67 6.30 -7.86 8.40
CA LEU A 67 6.21 -8.49 7.10
C LEU A 67 7.50 -9.21 6.78
N ARG A 68 7.40 -10.51 6.49
CA ARG A 68 8.53 -11.33 6.04
C ARG A 68 8.46 -11.56 4.55
N ILE A 69 9.51 -11.15 3.86
CA ILE A 69 9.65 -11.30 2.42
C ILE A 69 10.73 -12.33 2.13
N SER A 70 10.36 -13.35 1.35
CA SER A 70 11.29 -14.40 0.95
C SER A 70 12.24 -13.91 -0.15
N SER A 71 13.37 -14.58 -0.27
CA SER A 71 14.39 -14.31 -1.29
C SER A 71 13.88 -14.49 -2.73
N SER A 72 12.84 -15.24 -2.92
CA SER A 72 12.21 -15.50 -4.22
C SER A 72 10.87 -14.80 -4.33
N ARG A 73 10.39 -14.65 -5.57
CA ARG A 73 9.07 -14.10 -5.87
C ARG A 73 7.99 -14.97 -5.24
N ASN A 74 7.09 -14.34 -4.48
CA ASN A 74 5.94 -15.01 -3.86
C ASN A 74 4.81 -14.02 -3.55
N TRP A 75 3.59 -14.53 -3.52
CA TRP A 75 2.44 -13.78 -3.03
C TRP A 75 2.40 -13.85 -1.50
N VAL A 76 2.15 -12.70 -0.89
CA VAL A 76 1.99 -12.56 0.56
C VAL A 76 0.64 -11.93 0.83
N GLN A 77 -0.20 -12.67 1.55
CA GLN A 77 -1.49 -12.19 2.01
C GLN A 77 -1.32 -11.45 3.34
N ILE A 78 -1.92 -10.27 3.40
CA ILE A 78 -2.00 -9.46 4.62
C ILE A 78 -3.48 -9.41 5.02
N THR A 79 -3.80 -10.05 6.13
CA THR A 79 -5.15 -10.07 6.70
C THR A 79 -5.34 -8.86 7.57
N PHE A 80 -6.45 -8.17 7.43
CA PHE A 80 -6.77 -6.95 8.17
C PHE A 80 -7.36 -7.25 9.55
N ASP A 81 -7.00 -6.46 10.54
CA ASP A 81 -7.62 -6.47 11.87
C ASP A 81 -9.03 -5.87 11.81
N THR A 82 -9.19 -4.86 10.96
CA THR A 82 -10.48 -4.21 10.73
C THR A 82 -10.82 -4.24 9.24
N PRO A 83 -11.89 -4.95 8.84
CA PRO A 83 -12.31 -4.97 7.44
C PRO A 83 -12.71 -3.59 6.93
N PHE A 84 -12.37 -3.30 5.68
CA PHE A 84 -12.74 -2.06 5.00
C PHE A 84 -13.99 -2.29 4.15
N VAL A 85 -15.03 -1.47 4.35
CA VAL A 85 -16.27 -1.55 3.58
C VAL A 85 -16.19 -0.62 2.38
N TRP A 86 -16.30 -1.17 1.17
CA TRP A 86 -16.33 -0.37 -0.05
C TRP A 86 -17.72 0.22 -0.30
N ASN A 87 -17.76 1.49 -0.71
CA ASN A 87 -19.01 2.23 -0.93
C ASN A 87 -19.65 2.02 -2.31
N GLY A 88 -19.07 1.18 -3.16
CA GLY A 88 -19.63 0.84 -4.47
C GLY A 88 -19.32 1.82 -5.60
N SER A 89 -18.79 2.99 -5.32
CA SER A 89 -18.60 4.05 -6.32
C SER A 89 -17.16 4.54 -6.45
N ASP A 90 -16.51 4.79 -5.32
CA ASP A 90 -15.20 5.42 -5.30
C ASP A 90 -14.08 4.41 -5.57
N ASN A 91 -12.95 4.93 -5.98
CA ASN A 91 -11.72 4.14 -6.01
C ASN A 91 -11.20 3.91 -4.58
N ILE A 92 -10.31 2.94 -4.42
CA ILE A 92 -9.67 2.64 -3.14
C ILE A 92 -8.20 3.04 -3.23
N LEU A 93 -7.77 3.92 -2.33
CA LEU A 93 -6.37 4.19 -2.09
C LEU A 93 -5.84 3.26 -1.01
N ILE A 94 -4.74 2.60 -1.29
CA ILE A 94 -3.97 1.82 -0.33
C ILE A 94 -2.77 2.66 0.07
N SER A 95 -2.69 3.06 1.32
CA SER A 95 -1.54 3.75 1.89
C SER A 95 -0.75 2.78 2.74
N TRP A 96 0.54 2.62 2.44
CA TRP A 96 1.45 1.78 3.18
C TRP A 96 2.50 2.63 3.88
N GLU A 97 2.52 2.59 5.20
CA GLU A 97 3.49 3.28 6.04
C GLU A 97 4.53 2.27 6.54
N ASN A 98 5.79 2.46 6.17
CA ASN A 98 6.91 1.70 6.70
C ASN A 98 7.52 2.47 7.88
N ARG A 99 7.39 1.93 9.09
CA ARG A 99 7.92 2.51 10.33
C ARG A 99 9.07 1.71 10.93
N ASP A 100 9.67 0.80 10.17
CA ASP A 100 10.79 -0.04 10.63
C ASP A 100 11.96 0.81 11.17
N GLY A 101 12.21 1.97 10.57
CA GLY A 101 13.29 2.86 11.00
C GLY A 101 14.69 2.35 10.67
N THR A 102 14.81 1.17 10.07
CA THR A 102 16.07 0.58 9.66
C THR A 102 16.31 0.80 8.16
N TRP A 103 17.56 0.97 7.80
CA TRP A 103 17.97 1.03 6.40
C TRP A 103 18.49 -0.35 5.96
N ALA A 104 17.86 -0.94 4.96
CA ALA A 104 18.35 -2.15 4.32
C ALA A 104 19.07 -1.81 3.01
N SER A 105 20.24 -2.37 2.78
CA SER A 105 21.04 -2.12 1.56
C SER A 105 20.52 -2.87 0.33
N ASN A 106 19.72 -3.92 0.52
CA ASN A 106 19.19 -4.75 -0.55
C ASN A 106 17.70 -4.99 -0.27
N TYR A 107 16.85 -4.16 -0.85
CA TYR A 107 15.41 -4.35 -0.71
C TYR A 107 14.89 -5.33 -1.75
N GLY A 108 13.91 -6.08 -1.38
CA GLY A 108 12.96 -6.58 -2.33
C GLY A 108 12.02 -5.47 -2.82
N TYR A 109 11.15 -5.82 -3.71
CA TYR A 109 10.16 -4.91 -4.27
C TYR A 109 8.81 -5.60 -4.41
N VAL A 110 7.78 -4.78 -4.46
CA VAL A 110 6.44 -5.21 -4.85
C VAL A 110 6.39 -5.23 -6.36
N GLU A 111 5.95 -6.34 -6.94
CA GLU A 111 5.70 -6.40 -8.38
C GLU A 111 4.48 -5.55 -8.72
N GLY A 112 4.60 -4.75 -9.75
CA GLY A 112 3.57 -3.86 -10.23
C GLY A 112 3.29 -4.06 -11.71
N SER A 113 2.11 -3.63 -12.14
CA SER A 113 1.77 -3.59 -13.55
C SER A 113 2.14 -2.23 -14.16
N SER A 114 2.83 -2.24 -15.29
CA SER A 114 3.10 -1.04 -16.09
C SER A 114 1.91 -0.63 -16.98
N SER A 115 0.81 -1.39 -16.94
CA SER A 115 -0.36 -1.15 -17.80
C SER A 115 -1.16 0.10 -17.46
N PHE A 116 -0.90 0.69 -16.28
CA PHE A 116 -1.61 1.86 -15.79
C PHE A 116 -0.60 2.90 -15.30
N SER A 117 -0.68 4.11 -15.84
CA SER A 117 0.10 5.26 -15.39
C SER A 117 -0.58 5.94 -14.19
N ASN A 118 0.21 6.57 -13.34
CA ASN A 118 -0.23 7.43 -12.23
C ASN A 118 -1.18 6.77 -11.23
N ARG A 119 -1.01 5.46 -10.98
CA ARG A 119 -1.80 4.72 -9.99
C ARG A 119 -1.00 4.29 -8.76
N SER A 120 0.28 4.57 -8.74
CA SER A 120 1.12 4.38 -7.56
C SER A 120 2.10 5.53 -7.42
N ALA A 121 2.33 5.94 -6.20
CA ALA A 121 3.32 6.95 -5.87
C ALA A 121 4.07 6.50 -4.61
N ARG A 122 5.35 6.86 -4.53
CA ARG A 122 6.12 6.77 -3.31
C ARG A 122 6.76 8.11 -3.05
N PRO A 123 6.81 8.60 -1.82
CA PRO A 123 7.63 9.76 -1.52
C PRO A 123 9.09 9.40 -1.82
N VAL A 124 9.69 10.16 -2.73
CA VAL A 124 11.13 10.07 -3.02
C VAL A 124 11.79 11.14 -2.17
N SER A 125 12.04 10.86 -0.90
CA SER A 125 12.84 11.75 -0.08
C SER A 125 14.10 11.03 0.37
N GLY A 126 15.22 11.53 -0.05
CA GLY A 126 16.52 11.20 0.53
C GLY A 126 16.77 11.87 1.88
N GLY A 127 15.72 12.29 2.57
CA GLY A 127 15.77 12.92 3.88
C GLY A 127 14.84 12.20 4.87
N SER A 128 15.23 12.21 6.13
CA SER A 128 14.43 11.73 7.23
C SER A 128 13.02 12.34 7.16
N GLN A 129 12.04 11.53 6.81
CA GLN A 129 10.64 11.92 6.96
C GLN A 129 10.30 11.69 8.43
N THR A 130 10.18 12.76 9.18
CA THR A 130 9.48 12.68 10.46
C THR A 130 8.03 12.33 10.17
N PRO A 131 7.43 11.34 10.85
CA PRO A 131 6.01 11.11 10.76
C PRO A 131 5.28 12.40 11.10
N ASP A 132 4.35 12.81 10.25
CA ASP A 132 3.42 13.89 10.58
C ASP A 132 2.58 13.44 11.79
N PRO A 133 2.38 14.27 12.83
CA PRO A 133 1.72 13.90 14.07
C PRO A 133 0.25 13.53 13.90
#